data_5b621b3e75bee016ab441676376ada49
#
_entry.id   5b621b3e75bee016ab441676376ada49
#
_cell.length_a   1.000
_cell.length_b   1.000
_cell.length_c   1.000
_cell.angle_alpha   90.00
_cell.angle_beta   90.00
_cell.angle_gamma   90.00
#
_symmetry.space_group_name_H-M   'P 1'
#
loop_
_entity.id
_entity.type
_entity.pdbx_description
1 polymer ?
#
loop_
_entity_poly.entity_id
_entity_poly.type
_entity_poly.pdbx_seq_one_letter_code
_entity_poly.pdbx_strand_id
1 'polypeptide(L)'
;TCELILLTPVDASTVAEKTELTLACMNLDWNLRGQIVKFNRASNTHRIVVRDYSEYNTDDDYTAGIQKLNTEMLSGKLPDMIDINTYSMPIEQYAAKGFLTDLYELIDADADLSREDFVQPVLKALESADGKLYQLPNTFAVSTAIALDKVAGDYDTWNLASVKDAMTKLQDGASVFDVYRTKSDILQTCISRNIDAFVDWENGGAHFDSDEFKALLEFANQFPDTYDWENATAEENDSAQNRMNSGKQLMTDMYVSSFEDMLYQLTGFNGGVKFVGYPSEDGTSNHAFQFDGAIAISSTCADKTAAWNFMKQFLNEEYQSSYNVWNFPINQKAFDQKMKDAMTEEYQTDENGNVMKDENGNPIRIPKMTYYTTDMGGGVAFGTTTETAASAVVIGGTGVNEDGSISIYAMTQEQADQILDLINTTTAVYGYDESILNIISDEAAAYFAGEKSLDDTANMIQSRVNLYVAEQS
;
A
#
# COMPACT_ATOMS: atom_id res chain seq x y z
N THR A 1 -17.92 21.07 -8.85
CA THR A 1 -19.17 21.74 -8.36
C THR A 1 -18.77 22.91 -7.47
N CYS A 2 -19.22 24.13 -7.82
CA CYS A 2 -19.04 25.29 -6.96
C CYS A 2 -20.23 25.38 -6.01
N GLU A 3 -20.00 25.46 -4.70
CA GLU A 3 -21.03 25.69 -3.69
C GLU A 3 -21.01 27.18 -3.32
N LEU A 4 -22.16 27.85 -3.40
CA LEU A 4 -22.32 29.22 -2.94
C LEU A 4 -22.79 29.21 -1.49
N ILE A 5 -21.98 29.69 -0.57
CA ILE A 5 -22.31 29.76 0.86
C ILE A 5 -22.65 31.21 1.20
N LEU A 6 -23.86 31.45 1.66
CA LEU A 6 -24.28 32.73 2.22
C LEU A 6 -24.10 32.68 3.76
N LEU A 7 -23.20 33.50 4.27
CA LEU A 7 -22.98 33.64 5.70
C LEU A 7 -23.84 34.80 6.23
N THR A 8 -24.69 34.54 7.19
CA THR A 8 -25.44 35.56 7.93
C THR A 8 -24.88 35.66 9.35
N PRO A 9 -24.57 36.90 9.83
CA PRO A 9 -24.15 37.05 11.21
C PRO A 9 -25.29 36.65 12.16
N VAL A 10 -24.95 35.86 13.19
CA VAL A 10 -25.86 35.50 14.28
C VAL A 10 -25.25 35.98 15.58
N ASP A 11 -26.12 36.26 16.59
CA ASP A 11 -25.63 36.59 17.93
C ASP A 11 -24.88 35.38 18.50
N ALA A 12 -23.65 35.57 18.99
CA ALA A 12 -22.80 34.52 19.53
C ALA A 12 -23.50 33.78 20.72
N SER A 13 -24.37 34.47 21.49
CA SER A 13 -25.13 33.85 22.58
C SER A 13 -26.20 32.88 22.10
N THR A 14 -26.59 32.91 20.82
CA THR A 14 -27.57 31.98 20.23
C THR A 14 -26.96 30.74 19.62
N VAL A 15 -25.64 30.70 19.50
CA VAL A 15 -24.89 29.53 18.97
C VAL A 15 -24.62 28.56 20.11
N ALA A 16 -25.20 27.37 20.03
CA ALA A 16 -24.92 26.31 21.01
C ALA A 16 -23.42 26.01 21.06
N GLU A 17 -22.87 25.95 22.26
CA GLU A 17 -21.49 25.53 22.48
C GLU A 17 -21.34 24.06 22.09
N LYS A 18 -20.40 23.72 21.19
CA LYS A 18 -20.16 22.34 20.78
C LYS A 18 -18.95 21.80 21.53
N THR A 19 -19.04 20.53 21.92
CA THR A 19 -17.88 19.81 22.46
C THR A 19 -16.83 19.66 21.37
N GLU A 20 -15.60 20.03 21.66
CA GLU A 20 -14.48 19.87 20.75
C GLU A 20 -13.91 18.47 20.85
N LEU A 21 -13.70 17.83 19.71
CA LEU A 21 -12.91 16.63 19.55
C LEU A 21 -11.64 16.98 18.74
N THR A 22 -10.50 16.78 19.34
CA THR A 22 -9.22 17.09 18.69
C THR A 22 -8.78 15.95 17.80
N LEU A 23 -8.38 16.27 16.55
CA LEU A 23 -7.75 15.33 15.61
C LEU A 23 -6.31 15.77 15.36
N ALA A 24 -5.34 14.97 15.78
CA ALA A 24 -3.95 15.16 15.42
C ALA A 24 -3.66 14.56 14.05
N CYS A 25 -2.93 15.25 13.20
CA CYS A 25 -2.49 14.77 11.90
C CYS A 25 -1.09 15.28 11.53
N MET A 26 -0.52 14.67 10.49
CA MET A 26 0.70 15.11 9.80
C MET A 26 0.31 15.42 8.35
N ASN A 27 0.14 16.71 8.01
CA ASN A 27 -0.39 17.16 6.72
C ASN A 27 -1.85 16.73 6.49
N LEU A 28 -2.78 17.58 6.86
CA LEU A 28 -4.21 17.30 6.72
C LEU A 28 -4.60 17.02 5.25
N ASP A 29 -4.96 15.79 4.96
CA ASP A 29 -5.44 15.35 3.65
C ASP A 29 -6.70 16.10 3.20
N TRP A 30 -6.86 16.28 1.88
CA TRP A 30 -7.97 17.02 1.30
C TRP A 30 -9.33 16.34 1.54
N ASN A 31 -9.41 15.01 1.43
CA ASN A 31 -10.64 14.26 1.65
C ASN A 31 -11.04 14.32 3.13
N LEU A 32 -10.07 14.09 4.04
CA LEU A 32 -10.27 14.21 5.49
C LEU A 32 -10.76 15.61 5.87
N ARG A 33 -10.16 16.65 5.31
CA ARG A 33 -10.62 18.05 5.50
C ARG A 33 -12.07 18.22 5.06
N GLY A 34 -12.45 17.69 3.91
CA GLY A 34 -13.81 17.75 3.39
C GLY A 34 -14.82 17.10 4.34
N GLN A 35 -14.49 15.93 4.89
CA GLN A 35 -15.36 15.21 5.82
C GLN A 35 -15.44 15.91 7.19
N ILE A 36 -14.34 16.50 7.69
CA ILE A 36 -14.37 17.33 8.90
C ILE A 36 -15.34 18.50 8.73
N VAL A 37 -15.28 19.20 7.60
CA VAL A 37 -16.20 20.31 7.31
C VAL A 37 -17.66 19.82 7.27
N LYS A 38 -17.91 18.68 6.61
CA LYS A 38 -19.24 18.05 6.55
C LYS A 38 -19.77 17.71 7.95
N PHE A 39 -18.96 17.04 8.78
CA PHE A 39 -19.29 16.70 10.15
C PHE A 39 -19.56 17.93 10.99
N ASN A 40 -18.68 18.92 10.98
CA ASN A 40 -18.79 20.15 11.77
C ASN A 40 -20.04 20.97 11.43
N ARG A 41 -20.53 20.88 10.18
CA ARG A 41 -21.78 21.50 9.73
C ARG A 41 -23.01 20.69 10.20
N ALA A 42 -22.96 19.39 10.10
CA ALA A 42 -24.08 18.51 10.40
C ALA A 42 -24.32 18.32 11.92
N SER A 43 -23.26 18.20 12.69
CA SER A 43 -23.34 17.99 14.13
C SER A 43 -23.73 19.27 14.86
N ASN A 44 -24.74 19.17 15.74
CA ASN A 44 -25.16 20.28 16.63
C ASN A 44 -24.48 20.23 17.99
N THR A 45 -23.80 19.15 18.34
CA THR A 45 -23.24 18.87 19.65
C THR A 45 -21.73 18.83 19.70
N HIS A 46 -21.08 18.44 18.59
CA HIS A 46 -19.64 18.25 18.52
C HIS A 46 -19.04 19.00 17.33
N ARG A 47 -17.73 19.28 17.42
CA ARG A 47 -16.90 19.74 16.29
C ARG A 47 -15.52 19.12 16.36
N ILE A 48 -14.97 18.76 15.20
CA ILE A 48 -13.58 18.34 15.07
C ILE A 48 -12.68 19.57 14.96
N VAL A 49 -11.65 19.62 15.79
CA VAL A 49 -10.59 20.65 15.78
C VAL A 49 -9.28 19.98 15.41
N VAL A 50 -8.73 20.36 14.25
CA VAL A 50 -7.49 19.78 13.74
C VAL A 50 -6.29 20.40 14.45
N ARG A 51 -5.32 19.54 14.79
CA ARG A 51 -3.96 19.90 15.21
C ARG A 51 -2.99 19.28 14.21
N ASP A 52 -2.52 20.09 13.28
CA ASP A 52 -1.58 19.66 12.27
C ASP A 52 -0.14 19.80 12.81
N TYR A 53 0.47 18.67 13.12
CA TYR A 53 1.82 18.63 13.67
C TYR A 53 2.90 18.79 12.60
N SER A 54 2.57 18.71 11.31
CA SER A 54 3.53 19.03 10.25
C SER A 54 4.04 20.45 10.30
N GLU A 55 3.32 21.36 10.98
CA GLU A 55 3.76 22.74 11.21
C GLU A 55 5.06 22.83 12.03
N TYR A 56 5.45 21.77 12.73
CA TYR A 56 6.71 21.71 13.48
C TYR A 56 7.88 21.19 12.66
N ASN A 57 7.64 20.62 11.48
CA ASN A 57 8.69 20.16 10.57
C ASN A 57 9.49 21.34 10.01
N THR A 58 10.77 21.10 9.74
CA THR A 58 11.67 22.06 9.11
C THR A 58 12.30 21.44 7.87
N ASP A 59 12.96 22.25 7.04
CA ASP A 59 13.70 21.75 5.88
C ASP A 59 14.83 20.79 6.24
N ASP A 60 15.33 20.86 7.49
CA ASP A 60 16.40 20.01 8.00
C ASP A 60 15.89 18.84 8.85
N ASP A 61 14.61 18.84 9.29
CA ASP A 61 14.02 17.81 10.12
C ASP A 61 12.52 17.63 9.81
N TYR A 62 12.23 16.64 9.01
CA TYR A 62 10.86 16.24 8.63
C TYR A 62 10.15 15.39 9.68
N THR A 63 10.85 15.00 10.76
CA THR A 63 10.32 14.17 11.86
C THR A 63 9.93 14.97 13.10
N ALA A 64 10.26 16.25 13.16
CA ALA A 64 10.04 17.10 14.34
C ALA A 64 8.56 17.16 14.78
N GLY A 65 7.62 17.11 13.83
CA GLY A 65 6.19 17.06 14.11
C GLY A 65 5.77 15.79 14.85
N ILE A 66 6.22 14.63 14.40
CA ILE A 66 5.94 13.33 15.05
C ILE A 66 6.58 13.27 16.42
N GLN A 67 7.84 13.69 16.54
CA GLN A 67 8.53 13.76 17.84
C GLN A 67 7.78 14.65 18.83
N LYS A 68 7.22 15.77 18.35
CA LYS A 68 6.39 16.67 19.14
C LYS A 68 5.10 16.00 19.61
N LEU A 69 4.37 15.32 18.69
CA LEU A 69 3.16 14.57 19.03
C LEU A 69 3.48 13.48 20.08
N ASN A 70 4.52 12.67 19.85
CA ASN A 70 4.95 11.63 20.76
C ASN A 70 5.26 12.19 22.17
N THR A 71 5.97 13.31 22.24
CA THR A 71 6.30 13.97 23.52
C THR A 71 5.05 14.43 24.25
N GLU A 72 4.06 14.98 23.55
CA GLU A 72 2.79 15.41 24.15
C GLU A 72 1.98 14.21 24.65
N MET A 73 1.90 13.13 23.85
CA MET A 73 1.20 11.90 24.24
C MET A 73 1.84 11.26 25.48
N LEU A 74 3.16 11.14 25.51
CA LEU A 74 3.90 10.63 26.66
C LEU A 74 3.72 11.49 27.92
N SER A 75 3.48 12.80 27.76
CA SER A 75 3.17 13.69 28.89
C SER A 75 1.70 13.64 29.34
N GLY A 76 0.88 12.74 28.74
CA GLY A 76 -0.54 12.58 29.06
C GLY A 76 -1.48 13.55 28.31
N LYS A 77 -0.97 14.24 27.29
CA LYS A 77 -1.78 15.15 26.43
C LYS A 77 -2.16 14.45 25.13
N LEU A 78 -3.02 13.43 25.25
CA LEU A 78 -3.49 12.71 24.08
C LEU A 78 -4.56 13.54 23.34
N PRO A 79 -4.52 13.60 21.99
CA PRO A 79 -5.66 14.08 21.20
C PRO A 79 -6.82 13.09 21.28
N ASP A 80 -8.03 13.47 20.93
CA ASP A 80 -9.18 12.55 20.93
C ASP A 80 -9.09 11.51 19.80
N MET A 81 -8.57 11.94 18.63
CA MET A 81 -8.33 11.10 17.46
C MET A 81 -6.96 11.40 16.87
N ILE A 82 -6.40 10.41 16.22
CA ILE A 82 -5.12 10.50 15.50
C ILE A 82 -5.35 10.02 14.08
N ASP A 83 -5.00 10.84 13.12
CA ASP A 83 -4.84 10.43 11.72
C ASP A 83 -3.46 9.77 11.59
N ILE A 84 -3.48 8.46 11.50
CA ILE A 84 -2.28 7.63 11.51
C ILE A 84 -1.62 7.70 10.14
N ASN A 85 -0.45 8.29 10.09
CA ASN A 85 0.46 8.10 8.98
C ASN A 85 1.22 6.79 9.21
N THR A 86 0.81 5.74 8.49
CA THR A 86 1.36 4.38 8.65
C THR A 86 2.87 4.30 8.38
N TYR A 87 3.44 5.29 7.69
CA TYR A 87 4.87 5.32 7.38
C TYR A 87 5.76 5.84 8.52
N SER A 88 5.19 6.47 9.53
CA SER A 88 6.00 7.17 10.53
C SER A 88 5.46 7.13 11.96
N MET A 89 4.27 6.55 12.18
CA MET A 89 3.67 6.47 13.50
C MET A 89 3.70 5.03 14.03
N PRO A 90 4.34 4.77 15.20
CA PRO A 90 4.48 3.43 15.77
C PRO A 90 3.19 3.03 16.51
N ILE A 91 2.19 2.54 15.77
CA ILE A 91 0.86 2.23 16.31
C ILE A 91 0.91 1.16 17.40
N GLU A 92 1.73 0.12 17.23
CA GLU A 92 1.89 -0.95 18.21
C GLU A 92 2.45 -0.41 19.54
N GLN A 93 3.38 0.54 19.45
CA GLN A 93 3.92 1.22 20.64
C GLN A 93 2.81 2.05 21.35
N TYR A 94 1.97 2.75 20.61
CA TYR A 94 0.85 3.49 21.21
C TYR A 94 -0.16 2.55 21.87
N ALA A 95 -0.41 1.40 21.25
CA ALA A 95 -1.28 0.37 21.78
C ALA A 95 -0.69 -0.24 23.07
N ALA A 96 0.58 -0.62 23.07
CA ALA A 96 1.27 -1.17 24.24
C ALA A 96 1.25 -0.21 25.44
N LYS A 97 1.35 1.11 25.19
CA LYS A 97 1.24 2.15 26.24
C LYS A 97 -0.21 2.43 26.68
N GLY A 98 -1.19 1.77 26.09
CA GLY A 98 -2.60 1.98 26.41
C GLY A 98 -3.15 3.34 25.97
N PHE A 99 -2.55 3.97 24.96
CA PHE A 99 -2.99 5.28 24.46
C PHE A 99 -4.22 5.18 23.56
N LEU A 100 -4.53 4.01 23.03
CA LEU A 100 -5.55 3.81 22.02
C LEU A 100 -6.76 3.02 22.56
N THR A 101 -7.88 3.21 21.92
CA THR A 101 -9.15 2.50 22.19
C THR A 101 -9.24 1.31 21.24
N ASP A 102 -9.67 0.16 21.75
CA ASP A 102 -10.08 -0.97 20.92
C ASP A 102 -11.31 -0.60 20.08
N LEU A 103 -11.13 -0.50 18.78
CA LEU A 103 -12.21 -0.13 17.86
C LEU A 103 -13.24 -1.24 17.68
N TYR A 104 -12.91 -2.50 18.00
CA TYR A 104 -13.89 -3.57 18.00
C TYR A 104 -15.02 -3.34 19.01
N GLU A 105 -14.73 -2.71 20.16
CA GLU A 105 -15.77 -2.36 21.13
C GLU A 105 -16.80 -1.38 20.52
N LEU A 106 -16.36 -0.49 19.63
CA LEU A 106 -17.22 0.50 18.97
C LEU A 106 -17.96 -0.10 17.77
N ILE A 107 -17.31 -0.96 17.00
CA ILE A 107 -17.93 -1.70 15.90
C ILE A 107 -19.02 -2.64 16.42
N ASP A 108 -18.73 -3.41 17.46
CA ASP A 108 -19.67 -4.39 18.04
C ASP A 108 -20.89 -3.71 18.70
N ALA A 109 -20.77 -2.45 19.12
CA ALA A 109 -21.85 -1.64 19.67
C ALA A 109 -22.61 -0.83 18.61
N ASP A 110 -22.14 -0.78 17.36
CA ASP A 110 -22.77 -0.01 16.29
C ASP A 110 -24.01 -0.71 15.74
N ALA A 111 -25.02 0.07 15.38
CA ALA A 111 -26.28 -0.48 14.84
C ALA A 111 -26.25 -0.69 13.32
N ASP A 112 -25.34 -0.03 12.60
CA ASP A 112 -25.31 0.06 11.14
C ASP A 112 -24.11 -0.69 10.53
N LEU A 113 -23.03 -0.89 11.30
CA LEU A 113 -21.80 -1.57 10.87
C LEU A 113 -21.45 -2.69 11.84
N SER A 114 -20.99 -3.80 11.28
CA SER A 114 -20.47 -4.95 12.01
C SER A 114 -19.10 -5.34 11.45
N ARG A 115 -18.36 -6.24 12.12
CA ARG A 115 -17.05 -6.70 11.65
C ARG A 115 -17.13 -7.34 10.26
N GLU A 116 -18.24 -8.02 9.95
CA GLU A 116 -18.49 -8.69 8.67
C GLU A 116 -18.68 -7.72 7.50
N ASP A 117 -18.94 -6.43 7.77
CA ASP A 117 -19.05 -5.41 6.73
C ASP A 117 -17.68 -4.93 6.20
N PHE A 118 -16.59 -5.46 6.74
CA PHE A 118 -15.23 -5.12 6.34
C PHE A 118 -14.51 -6.28 5.65
N VAL A 119 -13.52 -5.98 4.82
CA VAL A 119 -12.65 -6.98 4.17
C VAL A 119 -11.82 -7.69 5.24
N GLN A 120 -12.15 -8.96 5.51
CA GLN A 120 -11.66 -9.69 6.68
C GLN A 120 -10.13 -9.86 6.73
N PRO A 121 -9.41 -10.17 5.63
CA PRO A 121 -7.95 -10.24 5.66
C PRO A 121 -7.29 -8.94 6.13
N VAL A 122 -7.87 -7.79 5.76
CA VAL A 122 -7.36 -6.46 6.18
C VAL A 122 -7.56 -6.24 7.68
N LEU A 123 -8.77 -6.53 8.20
CA LEU A 123 -8.99 -6.44 9.66
C LEU A 123 -8.04 -7.36 10.41
N LYS A 124 -7.86 -8.59 9.92
CA LYS A 124 -7.00 -9.57 10.58
C LYS A 124 -5.52 -9.13 10.61
N ALA A 125 -5.05 -8.50 9.54
CA ALA A 125 -3.69 -7.97 9.48
C ALA A 125 -3.48 -6.73 10.38
N LEU A 126 -4.57 -6.00 10.71
CA LEU A 126 -4.55 -4.84 11.60
C LEU A 126 -4.74 -5.20 13.08
N GLU A 127 -5.13 -6.44 13.39
CA GLU A 127 -5.22 -6.89 14.77
C GLU A 127 -3.84 -6.93 15.42
N SER A 128 -3.72 -6.28 16.57
CA SER A 128 -2.56 -6.43 17.44
C SER A 128 -2.48 -7.85 18.04
N ALA A 129 -1.35 -8.20 18.63
CA ALA A 129 -1.11 -9.52 19.23
C ALA A 129 -2.16 -9.91 20.29
N ASP A 130 -2.78 -8.93 20.97
CA ASP A 130 -3.87 -9.14 21.94
C ASP A 130 -5.26 -9.30 21.30
N GLY A 131 -5.34 -9.33 19.96
CA GLY A 131 -6.57 -9.52 19.19
C GLY A 131 -7.48 -8.30 19.12
N LYS A 132 -6.96 -7.10 19.41
CA LYS A 132 -7.70 -5.84 19.35
C LYS A 132 -7.37 -5.05 18.08
N LEU A 133 -8.25 -4.11 17.76
CA LEU A 133 -8.11 -3.23 16.60
C LEU A 133 -7.92 -1.78 17.07
N TYR A 134 -6.74 -1.21 16.81
CA TYR A 134 -6.41 0.13 17.29
C TYR A 134 -6.45 1.22 16.23
N GLN A 135 -6.50 0.86 14.97
CA GLN A 135 -6.64 1.77 13.84
C GLN A 135 -7.54 1.18 12.78
N LEU A 136 -8.16 2.02 11.97
CA LEU A 136 -9.00 1.57 10.87
C LEU A 136 -8.82 2.50 9.66
N PRO A 137 -8.26 1.99 8.55
CA PRO A 137 -8.18 2.73 7.30
C PRO A 137 -9.54 2.76 6.60
N ASN A 138 -9.70 3.69 5.66
CA ASN A 138 -10.85 3.71 4.78
C ASN A 138 -10.60 2.97 3.46
N THR A 139 -9.34 2.80 3.07
CA THR A 139 -8.91 2.11 1.86
C THR A 139 -7.65 1.31 2.12
N PHE A 140 -7.37 0.36 1.24
CA PHE A 140 -6.14 -0.39 1.28
C PHE A 140 -5.59 -0.68 -0.13
N ALA A 141 -4.34 -1.02 -0.18
CA ALA A 141 -3.66 -1.61 -1.32
C ALA A 141 -2.75 -2.75 -0.83
N VAL A 142 -2.18 -3.52 -1.73
CA VAL A 142 -1.16 -4.52 -1.41
C VAL A 142 0.13 -4.17 -2.14
N SER A 143 1.20 -4.00 -1.38
CA SER A 143 2.55 -3.88 -1.90
C SER A 143 3.17 -5.27 -2.04
N THR A 144 3.63 -5.60 -3.23
CA THR A 144 4.16 -6.91 -3.58
C THR A 144 5.23 -6.79 -4.65
N ALA A 145 5.81 -7.92 -5.06
CA ALA A 145 6.60 -8.05 -6.27
C ALA A 145 5.97 -9.10 -7.19
N ILE A 146 6.18 -8.92 -8.50
CA ILE A 146 5.72 -9.85 -9.53
C ILE A 146 6.88 -10.42 -10.30
N ALA A 147 6.73 -11.67 -10.76
CA ALA A 147 7.59 -12.30 -11.74
C ALA A 147 6.73 -12.91 -12.86
N LEU A 148 7.31 -13.10 -14.06
CA LEU A 148 6.57 -13.75 -15.14
C LEU A 148 6.21 -15.19 -14.77
N ASP A 149 4.99 -15.60 -15.03
CA ASP A 149 4.48 -16.93 -14.70
C ASP A 149 5.34 -18.05 -15.32
N LYS A 150 5.80 -17.87 -16.56
CA LYS A 150 6.74 -18.80 -17.24
C LYS A 150 8.08 -19.01 -16.51
N VAL A 151 8.43 -18.12 -15.57
CA VAL A 151 9.68 -18.20 -14.79
C VAL A 151 9.39 -18.63 -13.35
N ALA A 152 8.36 -18.07 -12.75
CA ALA A 152 8.03 -18.24 -11.33
C ALA A 152 6.89 -19.24 -11.04
N GLY A 153 6.10 -19.63 -12.07
CA GLY A 153 4.90 -20.47 -11.88
C GLY A 153 5.12 -21.81 -11.20
N ASP A 154 6.30 -22.43 -11.42
CA ASP A 154 6.62 -23.75 -10.86
C ASP A 154 7.02 -23.73 -9.36
N TYR A 155 7.20 -22.56 -8.74
CA TYR A 155 7.62 -22.46 -7.34
C TYR A 155 6.42 -22.32 -6.42
N ASP A 156 6.28 -23.23 -5.47
CA ASP A 156 5.25 -23.15 -4.42
C ASP A 156 5.64 -22.13 -3.33
N THR A 157 6.95 -21.92 -3.12
CA THR A 157 7.50 -20.97 -2.17
C THR A 157 8.50 -20.03 -2.87
N TRP A 158 8.54 -18.78 -2.45
CA TRP A 158 9.43 -17.78 -3.05
C TRP A 158 10.45 -17.30 -2.02
N ASN A 159 11.53 -18.06 -1.88
CA ASN A 159 12.65 -17.77 -0.99
C ASN A 159 13.93 -17.41 -1.78
N LEU A 160 15.00 -17.08 -1.07
CA LEU A 160 16.28 -16.72 -1.68
C LEU A 160 16.84 -17.82 -2.58
N ALA A 161 16.61 -19.10 -2.25
CA ALA A 161 17.01 -20.23 -3.09
C ALA A 161 16.17 -20.30 -4.37
N SER A 162 14.87 -20.07 -4.29
CA SER A 162 13.96 -20.00 -5.45
C SER A 162 14.36 -18.86 -6.40
N VAL A 163 14.69 -17.68 -5.86
CA VAL A 163 15.20 -16.54 -6.65
C VAL A 163 16.48 -16.92 -7.38
N LYS A 164 17.43 -17.53 -6.68
CA LYS A 164 18.70 -17.97 -7.28
C LYS A 164 18.49 -19.00 -8.40
N ASP A 165 17.57 -19.96 -8.21
CA ASP A 165 17.26 -20.95 -9.24
C ASP A 165 16.52 -20.30 -10.43
N ALA A 166 15.54 -19.44 -10.17
CA ALA A 166 14.82 -18.72 -11.21
C ALA A 166 15.73 -17.84 -12.08
N MET A 167 16.76 -17.22 -11.51
CA MET A 167 17.76 -16.46 -12.25
C MET A 167 18.49 -17.33 -13.28
N THR A 168 18.65 -18.63 -13.05
CA THR A 168 19.28 -19.54 -14.03
C THR A 168 18.44 -19.76 -15.29
N LYS A 169 17.13 -19.45 -15.25
CA LYS A 169 16.23 -19.52 -16.40
C LYS A 169 16.26 -18.27 -17.28
N LEU A 170 16.97 -17.23 -16.85
CA LEU A 170 17.08 -15.94 -17.53
C LEU A 170 18.37 -15.83 -18.35
N GLN A 171 18.53 -14.72 -19.07
CA GLN A 171 19.76 -14.44 -19.82
C GLN A 171 20.92 -14.16 -18.87
N ASP A 172 22.14 -14.46 -19.32
CA ASP A 172 23.37 -14.10 -18.60
C ASP A 172 23.40 -12.57 -18.36
N GLY A 173 23.66 -12.17 -17.12
CA GLY A 173 23.68 -10.76 -16.73
C GLY A 173 22.30 -10.16 -16.40
N ALA A 174 21.23 -10.96 -16.36
CA ALA A 174 19.94 -10.48 -15.91
C ALA A 174 19.98 -9.97 -14.45
N SER A 175 19.19 -8.95 -14.15
CA SER A 175 19.03 -8.42 -12.80
C SER A 175 17.90 -9.11 -12.04
N VAL A 176 17.99 -9.16 -10.70
CA VAL A 176 16.89 -9.67 -9.87
C VAL A 176 15.74 -8.67 -9.87
N PHE A 177 16.01 -7.41 -9.55
CA PHE A 177 15.08 -6.27 -9.57
C PHE A 177 15.52 -5.24 -10.62
N ASP A 178 14.86 -4.10 -10.63
CA ASP A 178 15.24 -2.96 -11.44
C ASP A 178 16.70 -2.59 -11.19
N VAL A 179 17.43 -2.31 -12.26
CA VAL A 179 18.91 -2.14 -12.23
C VAL A 179 19.37 -0.97 -11.36
N TYR A 180 18.49 0.00 -11.10
CA TYR A 180 18.77 1.15 -10.25
C TYR A 180 18.62 0.86 -8.74
N ARG A 181 18.13 -0.32 -8.37
CA ARG A 181 17.96 -0.70 -6.96
C ARG A 181 19.31 -0.93 -6.31
N THR A 182 19.56 -0.24 -5.21
CA THR A 182 20.79 -0.33 -4.44
C THR A 182 20.68 -1.32 -3.28
N LYS A 183 21.80 -1.66 -2.66
CA LYS A 183 21.86 -2.47 -1.43
C LYS A 183 20.92 -1.93 -0.35
N SER A 184 20.96 -0.62 -0.15
CA SER A 184 20.12 0.05 0.87
C SER A 184 18.63 -0.04 0.53
N ASP A 185 18.27 0.17 -0.75
CA ASP A 185 16.87 0.10 -1.19
C ASP A 185 16.29 -1.30 -0.99
N ILE A 186 17.05 -2.34 -1.34
CA ILE A 186 16.61 -3.73 -1.20
C ILE A 186 16.46 -4.11 0.27
N LEU A 187 17.45 -3.79 1.11
CA LEU A 187 17.39 -4.07 2.53
C LEU A 187 16.19 -3.39 3.18
N GLN A 188 16.02 -2.09 2.95
CA GLN A 188 14.90 -1.33 3.48
C GLN A 188 13.55 -1.88 2.99
N THR A 189 13.46 -2.23 1.69
CA THR A 189 12.24 -2.78 1.10
C THR A 189 11.82 -4.09 1.76
N CYS A 190 12.76 -5.02 1.95
CA CYS A 190 12.48 -6.32 2.57
C CYS A 190 12.07 -6.16 4.05
N ILE A 191 12.73 -5.27 4.79
CA ILE A 191 12.43 -5.06 6.22
C ILE A 191 11.08 -4.37 6.40
N SER A 192 10.77 -3.32 5.65
CA SER A 192 9.52 -2.55 5.81
C SER A 192 8.25 -3.36 5.57
N ARG A 193 8.36 -4.50 4.91
CA ARG A 193 7.25 -5.40 4.63
C ARG A 193 7.15 -6.58 5.61
N ASN A 194 8.12 -6.69 6.49
CA ASN A 194 8.20 -7.79 7.46
C ASN A 194 8.83 -7.34 8.78
N ILE A 195 8.59 -6.09 9.18
CA ILE A 195 9.21 -5.53 10.40
C ILE A 195 8.82 -6.30 11.65
N ASP A 196 7.58 -6.79 11.71
CA ASP A 196 7.03 -7.54 12.84
C ASP A 196 7.71 -8.91 13.05
N ALA A 197 8.39 -9.45 12.04
CA ALA A 197 9.22 -10.64 12.21
C ALA A 197 10.50 -10.35 13.00
N PHE A 198 10.93 -9.09 13.04
CA PHE A 198 12.20 -8.68 13.66
C PHE A 198 12.03 -7.83 14.91
N VAL A 199 10.84 -7.28 15.19
CA VAL A 199 10.57 -6.40 16.33
C VAL A 199 9.37 -6.91 17.11
N ASP A 200 9.55 -7.15 18.40
CA ASP A 200 8.51 -7.54 19.35
C ASP A 200 8.25 -6.37 20.32
N TRP A 201 7.29 -5.52 19.95
CA TRP A 201 6.91 -4.37 20.77
C TRP A 201 6.24 -4.77 22.10
N GLU A 202 5.54 -5.92 22.12
CA GLU A 202 4.82 -6.38 23.32
C GLU A 202 5.79 -6.78 24.43
N ASN A 203 6.86 -7.50 24.07
CA ASN A 203 7.85 -7.98 25.03
C ASN A 203 9.12 -7.11 25.10
N GLY A 204 9.17 -6.04 24.31
CA GLY A 204 10.29 -5.10 24.29
C GLY A 204 11.57 -5.70 23.70
N GLY A 205 11.47 -6.50 22.64
CA GLY A 205 12.57 -7.26 22.06
C GLY A 205 12.77 -7.04 20.56
N ALA A 206 13.90 -7.54 20.05
CA ALA A 206 14.22 -7.58 18.64
C ALA A 206 14.96 -8.88 18.26
N HIS A 207 15.01 -9.23 16.96
CA HIS A 207 15.56 -10.48 16.42
C HIS A 207 16.45 -10.24 15.18
N PHE A 208 17.24 -9.17 15.18
CA PHE A 208 18.15 -8.80 14.09
C PHE A 208 19.48 -9.58 14.07
N ASP A 209 19.73 -10.43 15.04
CA ASP A 209 20.86 -11.38 15.05
C ASP A 209 20.51 -12.74 14.49
N SER A 210 19.28 -12.93 14.00
CA SER A 210 18.78 -14.16 13.41
C SER A 210 19.48 -14.50 12.08
N ASP A 211 19.49 -15.79 11.71
CA ASP A 211 20.03 -16.24 10.42
C ASP A 211 19.23 -15.67 9.26
N GLU A 212 17.92 -15.47 9.45
CA GLU A 212 17.02 -14.88 8.48
C GLU A 212 17.41 -13.42 8.14
N PHE A 213 17.65 -12.59 9.15
CA PHE A 213 18.10 -11.21 8.91
C PHE A 213 19.48 -11.16 8.26
N LYS A 214 20.39 -12.06 8.68
CA LYS A 214 21.73 -12.19 8.05
C LYS A 214 21.63 -12.57 6.57
N ALA A 215 20.71 -13.48 6.22
CA ALA A 215 20.48 -13.86 4.83
C ALA A 215 19.95 -12.67 4.00
N LEU A 216 19.09 -11.79 4.57
CA LEU A 216 18.65 -10.57 3.92
C LEU A 216 19.79 -9.56 3.72
N LEU A 217 20.69 -9.40 4.69
CA LEU A 217 21.90 -8.57 4.54
C LEU A 217 22.81 -9.09 3.41
N GLU A 218 23.05 -10.41 3.35
CA GLU A 218 23.82 -11.03 2.28
C GLU A 218 23.13 -10.88 0.91
N PHE A 219 21.81 -11.03 0.86
CA PHE A 219 21.05 -10.82 -0.36
C PHE A 219 21.16 -9.37 -0.85
N ALA A 220 20.92 -8.41 0.04
CA ALA A 220 21.04 -6.98 -0.29
C ALA A 220 22.46 -6.61 -0.74
N ASN A 221 23.50 -7.23 -0.18
CA ASN A 221 24.91 -6.98 -0.55
C ASN A 221 25.27 -7.40 -1.99
N GLN A 222 24.40 -8.13 -2.68
CA GLN A 222 24.60 -8.50 -4.11
C GLN A 222 24.25 -7.36 -5.08
N PHE A 223 23.57 -6.31 -4.61
CA PHE A 223 23.16 -5.17 -5.41
C PHE A 223 24.25 -4.09 -5.45
N PRO A 224 24.17 -3.10 -6.38
CA PRO A 224 25.12 -2.01 -6.43
C PRO A 224 24.99 -1.08 -5.22
N ASP A 225 26.09 -0.40 -4.85
CA ASP A 225 26.07 0.63 -3.80
C ASP A 225 25.31 1.89 -4.25
N THR A 226 25.47 2.26 -5.53
CA THR A 226 24.85 3.43 -6.15
C THR A 226 24.51 3.11 -7.60
N TYR A 227 23.58 3.86 -8.17
CA TYR A 227 23.26 3.78 -9.59
C TYR A 227 23.62 5.09 -10.30
N ASP A 228 24.30 4.98 -11.45
CA ASP A 228 24.75 6.13 -12.26
C ASP A 228 23.69 6.51 -13.29
N TRP A 229 22.77 7.40 -12.90
CA TRP A 229 21.69 7.88 -13.76
C TRP A 229 22.19 8.65 -15.00
N GLU A 230 23.37 9.28 -14.91
CA GLU A 230 23.89 10.12 -16.00
C GLU A 230 24.42 9.26 -17.17
N ASN A 231 24.95 8.07 -16.88
CA ASN A 231 25.52 7.16 -17.85
C ASN A 231 24.66 5.91 -18.12
N ALA A 232 23.40 5.93 -17.64
CA ALA A 232 22.47 4.82 -17.85
C ALA A 232 22.29 4.52 -19.36
N THR A 233 22.43 3.26 -19.71
CA THR A 233 22.24 2.80 -21.09
C THR A 233 20.77 2.82 -21.51
N ALA A 234 20.48 2.79 -22.81
CA ALA A 234 19.11 2.69 -23.31
C ALA A 234 18.42 1.38 -22.83
N GLU A 235 19.19 0.31 -22.62
CA GLU A 235 18.68 -0.96 -22.10
C GLU A 235 18.33 -0.88 -20.61
N GLU A 236 19.12 -0.20 -19.81
CA GLU A 236 18.86 0.04 -18.39
C GLU A 236 17.68 0.97 -18.18
N ASN A 237 17.47 1.92 -19.11
CA ASN A 237 16.31 2.82 -19.11
C ASN A 237 15.04 2.21 -19.71
N ASP A 238 15.10 0.96 -20.21
CA ASP A 238 13.91 0.26 -20.67
C ASP A 238 12.98 -0.06 -19.49
N SER A 239 11.68 -0.24 -19.76
CA SER A 239 10.71 -0.56 -18.72
C SER A 239 11.03 -1.93 -18.09
N ALA A 240 10.71 -2.08 -16.79
CA ALA A 240 10.79 -3.37 -16.10
C ALA A 240 10.03 -4.47 -16.87
N GLN A 241 8.85 -4.14 -17.40
CA GLN A 241 8.06 -5.03 -18.22
C GLN A 241 8.80 -5.54 -19.45
N ASN A 242 9.45 -4.66 -20.22
CA ASN A 242 10.24 -5.06 -21.40
C ASN A 242 11.45 -5.90 -21.01
N ARG A 243 12.15 -5.53 -19.94
CA ARG A 243 13.29 -6.30 -19.42
C ARG A 243 12.87 -7.68 -18.94
N MET A 244 11.74 -7.80 -18.24
CA MET A 244 11.19 -9.10 -17.81
C MET A 244 10.77 -9.93 -19.00
N ASN A 245 10.03 -9.37 -19.97
CA ASN A 245 9.60 -10.07 -21.18
C ASN A 245 10.77 -10.61 -22.00
N SER A 246 11.88 -9.88 -22.06
CA SER A 246 13.11 -10.27 -22.74
C SER A 246 14.03 -11.17 -21.90
N GLY A 247 13.69 -11.47 -20.66
CA GLY A 247 14.49 -12.32 -19.77
C GLY A 247 15.75 -11.64 -19.20
N LYS A 248 15.74 -10.31 -19.11
CA LYS A 248 16.85 -9.49 -18.57
C LYS A 248 16.59 -9.01 -17.13
N GLN A 249 15.40 -9.24 -16.61
CA GLN A 249 15.02 -8.94 -15.23
C GLN A 249 14.08 -10.03 -14.73
N LEU A 250 14.25 -10.44 -13.45
CA LEU A 250 13.45 -11.49 -12.84
C LEU A 250 12.08 -10.96 -12.36
N MET A 251 12.10 -9.90 -11.59
CA MET A 251 10.93 -9.40 -10.88
C MET A 251 10.94 -7.88 -10.76
N THR A 252 9.79 -7.30 -10.50
CA THR A 252 9.63 -5.87 -10.23
C THR A 252 8.57 -5.64 -9.16
N ASP A 253 8.64 -4.47 -8.52
CA ASP A 253 7.63 -4.03 -7.55
C ASP A 253 6.26 -3.88 -8.21
N MET A 254 5.22 -4.20 -7.44
CA MET A 254 3.83 -4.01 -7.85
C MET A 254 3.01 -3.44 -6.70
N TYR A 255 2.25 -2.40 -7.00
CA TYR A 255 1.29 -1.79 -6.07
C TYR A 255 -0.13 -2.12 -6.54
N VAL A 256 -0.79 -3.04 -5.84
CA VAL A 256 -2.11 -3.56 -6.19
C VAL A 256 -3.15 -2.76 -5.42
N SER A 257 -3.78 -1.80 -6.07
CA SER A 257 -4.65 -0.81 -5.41
C SER A 257 -6.12 -0.86 -5.83
N SER A 258 -6.41 -1.33 -7.03
CA SER A 258 -7.77 -1.49 -7.53
C SER A 258 -7.84 -2.54 -8.64
N PHE A 259 -9.01 -3.11 -8.89
CA PHE A 259 -9.20 -4.05 -9.97
C PHE A 259 -8.96 -3.41 -11.34
N GLU A 260 -9.37 -2.15 -11.53
CA GLU A 260 -9.21 -1.43 -12.79
C GLU A 260 -7.75 -1.09 -13.08
N ASP A 261 -7.02 -0.61 -12.07
CA ASP A 261 -5.60 -0.31 -12.22
C ASP A 261 -4.78 -1.56 -12.54
N MET A 262 -5.13 -2.70 -11.93
CA MET A 262 -4.49 -3.98 -12.22
C MET A 262 -4.68 -4.44 -13.66
N LEU A 263 -5.83 -4.22 -14.25
CA LEU A 263 -6.03 -4.49 -15.68
C LEU A 263 -5.01 -3.75 -16.55
N TYR A 264 -4.72 -2.50 -16.19
CA TYR A 264 -3.71 -1.71 -16.88
C TYR A 264 -2.29 -2.22 -16.62
N GLN A 265 -1.92 -2.34 -15.35
CA GLN A 265 -0.54 -2.68 -14.96
C GLN A 265 -0.11 -4.06 -15.46
N LEU A 266 -1.03 -5.04 -15.50
CA LEU A 266 -0.74 -6.40 -15.98
C LEU A 266 -0.71 -6.50 -17.50
N THR A 267 -1.24 -5.49 -18.22
CA THR A 267 -1.21 -5.47 -19.69
C THR A 267 0.22 -5.37 -20.19
N GLY A 268 0.61 -6.28 -21.09
CA GLY A 268 1.92 -6.29 -21.73
C GLY A 268 2.99 -7.18 -21.06
N PHE A 269 2.69 -7.83 -19.95
CA PHE A 269 3.51 -8.94 -19.46
C PHE A 269 3.18 -10.22 -20.26
N ASN A 270 4.17 -10.75 -21.00
CA ASN A 270 3.97 -11.88 -21.90
C ASN A 270 3.81 -13.20 -21.12
N GLY A 271 2.61 -13.80 -21.20
CA GLY A 271 2.30 -15.09 -20.57
C GLY A 271 1.83 -15.00 -19.12
N GLY A 272 1.44 -13.79 -18.66
CA GLY A 272 0.95 -13.59 -17.32
C GLY A 272 2.04 -13.41 -16.26
N VAL A 273 1.62 -13.06 -15.07
CA VAL A 273 2.49 -12.85 -13.91
C VAL A 273 1.99 -13.63 -12.71
N LYS A 274 2.91 -13.96 -11.82
CA LYS A 274 2.64 -14.46 -10.48
C LYS A 274 3.00 -13.37 -9.47
N PHE A 275 2.13 -13.11 -8.51
CA PHE A 275 2.45 -12.31 -7.33
C PHE A 275 3.34 -13.14 -6.43
N VAL A 276 4.62 -12.85 -6.42
CA VAL A 276 5.64 -13.64 -5.71
C VAL A 276 6.04 -13.03 -4.37
N GLY A 277 5.80 -11.73 -4.19
CA GLY A 277 6.31 -11.01 -3.03
C GLY A 277 7.82 -10.83 -3.03
N TYR A 278 8.35 -10.35 -1.93
CA TYR A 278 9.79 -10.21 -1.74
C TYR A 278 10.37 -11.50 -1.15
N PRO A 279 11.54 -11.95 -1.60
CA PRO A 279 12.09 -13.20 -1.12
C PRO A 279 12.49 -13.10 0.37
N SER A 280 12.13 -14.12 1.13
CA SER A 280 12.54 -14.33 2.52
C SER A 280 13.29 -15.66 2.63
N GLU A 281 13.99 -15.90 3.74
CA GLU A 281 14.70 -17.16 3.94
C GLU A 281 13.73 -18.34 4.12
N ASP A 282 12.65 -18.13 4.86
CA ASP A 282 11.63 -19.14 5.17
C ASP A 282 10.65 -19.40 4.02
N GLY A 283 10.66 -18.54 2.97
CA GLY A 283 9.77 -18.64 1.82
C GLY A 283 8.35 -18.12 2.06
N THR A 284 8.11 -17.43 3.17
CA THR A 284 6.86 -16.71 3.38
C THR A 284 6.76 -15.58 2.38
N SER A 285 5.60 -15.43 1.77
CA SER A 285 5.38 -14.36 0.80
C SER A 285 5.33 -13.01 1.52
N ASN A 286 6.32 -12.16 1.26
CA ASN A 286 6.39 -10.81 1.82
C ASN A 286 5.51 -9.86 1.00
N HIS A 287 4.20 -10.05 1.07
CA HIS A 287 3.18 -9.11 0.67
C HIS A 287 2.78 -8.30 1.89
N ALA A 288 2.49 -7.02 1.71
CA ALA A 288 2.06 -6.19 2.83
C ALA A 288 0.89 -5.29 2.42
N PHE A 289 -0.12 -5.22 3.28
CA PHE A 289 -1.15 -4.19 3.16
C PHE A 289 -0.55 -2.81 3.35
N GLN A 290 -0.97 -1.88 2.52
CA GLN A 290 -0.57 -0.48 2.57
C GLN A 290 -1.80 0.39 2.67
N PHE A 291 -1.76 1.40 3.54
CA PHE A 291 -2.85 2.31 3.80
C PHE A 291 -2.40 3.75 3.56
N ASP A 292 -3.23 4.56 2.90
CA ASP A 292 -2.94 5.99 2.69
C ASP A 292 -3.20 6.83 3.95
N GLY A 293 -3.88 6.25 4.92
CA GLY A 293 -4.17 6.81 6.23
C GLY A 293 -5.13 5.92 6.97
N ALA A 294 -5.12 6.02 8.28
CA ALA A 294 -6.05 5.32 9.16
C ALA A 294 -6.37 6.25 10.33
N ILE A 295 -7.52 6.06 10.96
CA ILE A 295 -7.88 6.84 12.15
C ILE A 295 -7.86 5.93 13.36
N ALA A 296 -7.21 6.40 14.44
CA ALA A 296 -7.26 5.82 15.76
C ALA A 296 -8.03 6.74 16.72
N ILE A 297 -8.67 6.16 17.73
CA ILE A 297 -9.33 6.89 18.82
C ILE A 297 -8.52 6.71 20.08
N SER A 298 -8.23 7.81 20.77
CA SER A 298 -7.48 7.79 22.01
C SER A 298 -8.26 7.13 23.14
N SER A 299 -7.57 6.44 24.04
CA SER A 299 -8.16 5.85 25.25
C SER A 299 -8.81 6.90 26.15
N THR A 300 -8.32 8.14 26.13
CA THR A 300 -8.81 9.28 26.89
C THR A 300 -9.79 10.17 26.13
N CYS A 301 -10.23 9.77 24.95
CA CYS A 301 -11.20 10.54 24.14
C CYS A 301 -12.44 10.88 24.97
N ALA A 302 -12.82 12.15 24.96
CA ALA A 302 -13.89 12.68 25.78
C ALA A 302 -15.28 12.10 25.41
N ASP A 303 -15.50 11.83 24.11
CA ASP A 303 -16.70 11.17 23.59
C ASP A 303 -16.34 10.24 22.44
N LYS A 304 -16.05 8.97 22.78
CA LYS A 304 -15.68 7.92 21.82
C LYS A 304 -16.78 7.62 20.81
N THR A 305 -18.06 7.76 21.22
CA THR A 305 -19.20 7.57 20.32
C THR A 305 -19.26 8.64 19.26
N ALA A 306 -19.00 9.91 19.63
CA ALA A 306 -18.96 11.00 18.66
C ALA A 306 -17.77 10.88 17.72
N ALA A 307 -16.60 10.46 18.24
CA ALA A 307 -15.41 10.17 17.42
C ALA A 307 -15.67 9.02 16.44
N TRP A 308 -16.28 7.93 16.88
CA TRP A 308 -16.69 6.81 16.04
C TRP A 308 -17.70 7.24 14.95
N ASN A 309 -18.70 8.03 15.29
CA ASN A 309 -19.66 8.57 14.32
C ASN A 309 -19.01 9.45 13.25
N PHE A 310 -17.88 10.08 13.57
CA PHE A 310 -17.08 10.76 12.56
C PHE A 310 -16.35 9.75 11.65
N MET A 311 -15.65 8.76 12.22
CA MET A 311 -14.95 7.72 11.46
C MET A 311 -15.91 6.94 10.54
N LYS A 312 -17.09 6.60 11.03
CA LYS A 312 -18.10 5.84 10.30
C LYS A 312 -18.51 6.49 8.97
N GLN A 313 -18.35 7.80 8.80
CA GLN A 313 -18.64 8.49 7.54
C GLN A 313 -17.74 8.03 6.39
N PHE A 314 -16.53 7.54 6.68
CA PHE A 314 -15.60 7.01 5.69
C PHE A 314 -15.79 5.52 5.41
N LEU A 315 -16.53 4.80 6.25
CA LEU A 315 -16.58 3.34 6.28
C LEU A 315 -17.87 2.77 5.70
N ASN A 316 -18.90 3.62 5.53
CA ASN A 316 -20.18 3.17 5.00
C ASN A 316 -20.12 2.94 3.47
N GLU A 317 -21.02 2.09 2.97
CA GLU A 317 -21.08 1.70 1.56
C GLU A 317 -21.20 2.91 0.61
N GLU A 318 -21.97 3.96 0.99
CA GLU A 318 -22.17 5.16 0.17
C GLU A 318 -20.85 5.90 -0.12
N TYR A 319 -20.03 6.13 0.94
CA TYR A 319 -18.74 6.78 0.79
C TYR A 319 -17.76 5.87 0.05
N GLN A 320 -17.70 4.60 0.43
CA GLN A 320 -16.76 3.62 -0.09
C GLN A 320 -16.98 3.27 -1.57
N SER A 321 -18.21 3.41 -2.07
CA SER A 321 -18.57 3.27 -3.50
C SER A 321 -18.40 4.56 -4.29
N SER A 322 -18.02 5.66 -3.64
CA SER A 322 -17.88 6.96 -4.32
C SER A 322 -16.61 7.04 -5.17
N TYR A 323 -16.59 8.00 -6.09
CA TYR A 323 -15.42 8.31 -6.92
C TYR A 323 -14.22 8.86 -6.14
N ASN A 324 -14.38 9.21 -4.86
CA ASN A 324 -13.29 9.66 -4.00
C ASN A 324 -12.42 8.50 -3.46
N VAL A 325 -12.89 7.26 -3.63
CA VAL A 325 -12.18 6.05 -3.18
C VAL A 325 -11.48 5.41 -4.39
N TRP A 326 -10.19 5.68 -4.52
CA TRP A 326 -9.36 5.21 -5.64
C TRP A 326 -8.80 3.80 -5.40
N ASN A 327 -8.32 3.55 -4.17
CA ASN A 327 -7.81 2.25 -3.77
C ASN A 327 -8.95 1.28 -3.43
N PHE A 328 -8.61 0.04 -3.13
CA PHE A 328 -9.61 -0.92 -2.67
C PHE A 328 -10.34 -0.39 -1.43
N PRO A 329 -11.67 -0.35 -1.45
CA PRO A 329 -12.46 0.03 -0.28
C PRO A 329 -12.34 -1.04 0.80
N ILE A 330 -12.31 -0.63 2.08
CA ILE A 330 -12.33 -1.57 3.19
C ILE A 330 -13.73 -2.17 3.44
N ASN A 331 -14.78 -1.49 2.98
CA ASN A 331 -16.15 -2.01 3.08
C ASN A 331 -16.35 -3.16 2.09
N GLN A 332 -16.76 -4.34 2.61
CA GLN A 332 -16.86 -5.56 1.81
C GLN A 332 -17.83 -5.43 0.63
N LYS A 333 -19.00 -4.80 0.84
CA LYS A 333 -20.00 -4.63 -0.24
C LYS A 333 -19.49 -3.73 -1.35
N ALA A 334 -18.82 -2.64 -0.99
CA ALA A 334 -18.22 -1.73 -1.97
C ALA A 334 -17.06 -2.42 -2.71
N PHE A 335 -16.26 -3.23 -2.02
CA PHE A 335 -15.20 -4.03 -2.60
C PHE A 335 -15.76 -5.05 -3.63
N ASP A 336 -16.78 -5.81 -3.24
CA ASP A 336 -17.43 -6.80 -4.11
C ASP A 336 -18.06 -6.12 -5.33
N GLN A 337 -18.65 -4.94 -5.16
CA GLN A 337 -19.23 -4.19 -6.27
C GLN A 337 -18.16 -3.71 -7.25
N LYS A 338 -17.03 -3.17 -6.77
CA LYS A 338 -15.90 -2.76 -7.65
C LYS A 338 -15.32 -3.95 -8.42
N MET A 339 -15.19 -5.11 -7.78
CA MET A 339 -14.76 -6.34 -8.45
C MET A 339 -15.75 -6.72 -9.56
N LYS A 340 -17.05 -6.76 -9.23
CA LYS A 340 -18.10 -7.05 -10.20
C LYS A 340 -18.12 -6.09 -11.36
N ASP A 341 -17.94 -4.78 -11.10
CA ASP A 341 -17.90 -3.76 -12.15
C ASP A 341 -16.69 -3.95 -13.07
N ALA A 342 -15.51 -4.27 -12.53
CA ALA A 342 -14.32 -4.58 -13.32
C ALA A 342 -14.50 -5.83 -14.20
N MET A 343 -15.25 -6.84 -13.73
CA MET A 343 -15.53 -8.09 -14.45
C MET A 343 -16.73 -8.00 -15.41
N THR A 344 -17.54 -6.93 -15.32
CA THR A 344 -18.75 -6.82 -16.15
C THR A 344 -18.40 -6.38 -17.55
N GLU A 345 -18.69 -7.22 -18.54
CA GLU A 345 -18.57 -6.88 -19.95
C GLU A 345 -19.63 -5.87 -20.38
N GLU A 346 -19.22 -4.86 -21.12
CA GLU A 346 -20.10 -3.86 -21.70
C GLU A 346 -20.09 -3.99 -23.22
N TYR A 347 -21.27 -3.79 -23.85
CA TYR A 347 -21.44 -3.94 -25.28
C TYR A 347 -22.07 -2.70 -25.87
N GLN A 348 -21.68 -2.38 -27.14
CA GLN A 348 -22.32 -1.33 -27.89
C GLN A 348 -23.77 -1.72 -28.19
N THR A 349 -24.69 -0.75 -28.07
CA THR A 349 -26.11 -0.94 -28.34
C THR A 349 -26.61 0.05 -29.41
N ASP A 350 -27.58 -0.36 -30.19
CA ASP A 350 -28.31 0.51 -31.14
C ASP A 350 -29.30 1.44 -30.38
N GLU A 351 -29.99 2.30 -31.13
CA GLU A 351 -30.97 3.24 -30.57
C GLU A 351 -32.17 2.54 -29.88
N ASN A 352 -32.37 1.25 -30.13
CA ASN A 352 -33.43 0.43 -29.53
C ASN A 352 -32.92 -0.39 -28.31
N GLY A 353 -31.62 -0.29 -27.96
CA GLY A 353 -31.00 -1.04 -26.89
C GLY A 353 -30.57 -2.46 -27.26
N ASN A 354 -30.56 -2.84 -28.54
CA ASN A 354 -30.09 -4.14 -28.99
C ASN A 354 -28.55 -4.12 -29.09
N VAL A 355 -27.90 -5.20 -28.66
CA VAL A 355 -26.44 -5.33 -28.76
C VAL A 355 -26.03 -5.35 -30.24
N MET A 356 -25.13 -4.44 -30.60
CA MET A 356 -24.53 -4.38 -31.93
C MET A 356 -23.54 -5.52 -32.14
N LYS A 357 -23.41 -5.97 -33.38
CA LYS A 357 -22.53 -7.08 -33.75
C LYS A 357 -21.58 -6.66 -34.85
N ASP A 358 -20.38 -7.22 -34.84
CA ASP A 358 -19.37 -7.09 -35.89
C ASP A 358 -19.75 -7.87 -37.15
N GLU A 359 -18.91 -7.79 -38.17
CA GLU A 359 -19.12 -8.49 -39.47
C GLU A 359 -19.17 -10.03 -39.33
N ASN A 360 -18.61 -10.57 -38.26
CA ASN A 360 -18.59 -12.00 -37.93
C ASN A 360 -19.77 -12.43 -37.05
N GLY A 361 -20.63 -11.48 -36.65
CA GLY A 361 -21.78 -11.73 -35.79
C GLY A 361 -21.48 -11.74 -34.29
N ASN A 362 -20.26 -11.35 -33.84
CA ASN A 362 -19.90 -11.25 -32.45
C ASN A 362 -20.38 -9.92 -31.86
N PRO A 363 -20.79 -9.88 -30.58
CA PRO A 363 -21.07 -8.63 -29.87
C PRO A 363 -19.88 -7.68 -29.90
N ILE A 364 -20.12 -6.39 -30.19
CA ILE A 364 -19.08 -5.36 -30.14
C ILE A 364 -18.91 -4.95 -28.69
N ARG A 365 -17.75 -5.31 -28.11
CA ARG A 365 -17.40 -4.99 -26.71
C ARG A 365 -17.02 -3.52 -26.57
N ILE A 366 -17.38 -2.91 -25.45
CA ILE A 366 -16.88 -1.60 -25.04
C ILE A 366 -15.69 -1.83 -24.14
N PRO A 367 -14.50 -1.26 -24.45
CA PRO A 367 -13.36 -1.38 -23.56
C PRO A 367 -13.61 -0.59 -22.28
N LYS A 368 -13.15 -1.11 -21.13
CA LYS A 368 -13.10 -0.39 -19.85
C LYS A 368 -12.15 0.80 -19.96
N MET A 369 -11.09 0.65 -20.76
CA MET A 369 -10.05 1.64 -20.92
C MET A 369 -9.38 1.52 -22.29
N THR A 370 -8.93 2.64 -22.88
CA THR A 370 -8.19 2.65 -24.15
C THR A 370 -6.98 3.57 -24.00
N TYR A 371 -5.80 3.07 -24.34
CA TYR A 371 -4.54 3.83 -24.35
C TYR A 371 -4.10 4.11 -25.77
N TYR A 372 -3.63 5.32 -25.97
CA TYR A 372 -2.93 5.70 -27.17
C TYR A 372 -1.43 5.68 -26.88
N THR A 373 -0.67 4.83 -27.58
CA THR A 373 0.79 4.88 -27.54
C THR A 373 1.21 6.14 -28.30
N THR A 374 1.37 7.26 -27.61
CA THR A 374 2.03 8.42 -28.19
C THR A 374 3.53 8.24 -28.01
N ASP A 375 4.28 8.45 -29.09
CA ASP A 375 5.73 8.52 -29.15
C ASP A 375 6.23 9.76 -28.35
N MET A 376 6.03 9.75 -27.03
CA MET A 376 6.58 10.74 -26.12
C MET A 376 7.76 10.08 -25.40
N GLY A 377 8.96 10.47 -25.79
CA GLY A 377 10.20 9.93 -25.30
C GLY A 377 10.22 9.80 -23.77
N GLY A 378 10.28 8.58 -23.26
CA GLY A 378 10.36 8.24 -21.84
C GLY A 378 9.11 7.58 -21.24
N GLY A 379 8.02 7.39 -21.98
CA GLY A 379 6.85 6.64 -21.54
C GLY A 379 6.85 5.23 -22.12
N VAL A 380 6.21 4.31 -21.44
CA VAL A 380 6.05 2.89 -21.74
C VAL A 380 6.01 2.61 -23.25
N ALA A 381 7.14 2.33 -23.86
CA ALA A 381 7.22 1.89 -25.23
C ALA A 381 6.86 0.40 -25.25
N PHE A 382 5.59 0.09 -25.46
CA PHE A 382 5.26 -1.21 -26.02
C PHE A 382 5.95 -1.28 -27.38
N GLY A 383 6.95 -2.15 -27.52
CA GLY A 383 7.75 -2.28 -28.75
C GLY A 383 6.87 -2.53 -29.96
N THR A 384 6.48 -1.48 -30.64
CA THR A 384 5.82 -1.55 -31.95
C THR A 384 6.87 -1.44 -33.04
N THR A 385 7.56 -2.54 -33.30
CA THR A 385 7.90 -2.80 -34.71
C THR A 385 6.67 -3.49 -35.30
N THR A 386 6.28 -3.08 -36.49
CA THR A 386 5.13 -3.59 -37.26
C THR A 386 5.14 -5.14 -37.47
N GLU A 387 6.20 -5.83 -37.08
CA GLU A 387 6.28 -7.30 -37.06
C GLU A 387 5.90 -7.92 -35.72
N THR A 388 5.89 -7.18 -34.61
CA THR A 388 5.52 -7.69 -33.27
C THR A 388 4.07 -7.44 -32.91
N ALA A 389 3.35 -6.54 -33.59
CA ALA A 389 1.91 -6.34 -33.38
C ALA A 389 1.08 -7.60 -33.73
N ALA A 390 1.57 -8.47 -34.61
CA ALA A 390 0.90 -9.72 -34.97
C ALA A 390 1.14 -10.86 -33.97
N SER A 391 2.07 -10.71 -33.01
CA SER A 391 2.38 -11.68 -31.97
C SER A 391 2.13 -11.17 -30.54
N ALA A 392 1.46 -10.02 -30.38
CA ALA A 392 0.95 -9.59 -29.09
C ALA A 392 -0.06 -10.64 -28.64
N VAL A 393 0.37 -11.50 -27.73
CA VAL A 393 -0.49 -12.51 -27.11
C VAL A 393 -1.62 -11.74 -26.45
N VAL A 394 -2.84 -11.98 -26.89
CA VAL A 394 -4.05 -11.51 -26.23
C VAL A 394 -4.10 -12.18 -24.87
N ILE A 395 -3.50 -11.54 -23.86
CA ILE A 395 -3.69 -11.95 -22.49
C ILE A 395 -5.08 -11.43 -22.10
N GLY A 396 -5.94 -12.32 -21.70
CA GLY A 396 -7.36 -12.17 -21.45
C GLY A 396 -7.84 -10.73 -21.26
N GLY A 397 -8.44 -10.16 -22.31
CA GLY A 397 -9.11 -8.87 -22.21
C GLY A 397 -8.43 -7.67 -22.88
N THR A 398 -7.28 -7.81 -23.57
CA THR A 398 -6.66 -6.72 -24.32
C THR A 398 -6.79 -6.91 -25.84
N GLY A 399 -6.92 -5.80 -26.57
CA GLY A 399 -6.89 -5.80 -28.04
C GLY A 399 -6.03 -4.63 -28.56
N VAL A 400 -5.18 -4.89 -29.57
CA VAL A 400 -4.47 -3.83 -30.29
C VAL A 400 -5.34 -3.39 -31.45
N ASN A 401 -5.71 -2.12 -31.50
CA ASN A 401 -6.54 -1.54 -32.55
C ASN A 401 -5.70 -1.21 -33.78
N GLU A 402 -6.36 -1.00 -34.94
CA GLU A 402 -5.70 -0.64 -36.21
C GLU A 402 -4.91 0.69 -36.11
N ASP A 403 -5.29 1.59 -35.21
CA ASP A 403 -4.61 2.86 -34.96
C ASP A 403 -3.44 2.74 -33.95
N GLY A 404 -3.11 1.51 -33.51
CA GLY A 404 -2.05 1.21 -32.56
C GLY A 404 -2.45 1.46 -31.10
N SER A 405 -3.68 1.87 -30.81
CA SER A 405 -4.16 1.96 -29.43
C SER A 405 -4.42 0.57 -28.85
N ILE A 406 -4.34 0.47 -27.51
CA ILE A 406 -4.60 -0.77 -26.77
C ILE A 406 -5.92 -0.62 -26.01
N SER A 407 -6.86 -1.50 -26.31
CA SER A 407 -8.13 -1.59 -25.59
C SER A 407 -8.06 -2.67 -24.52
N ILE A 408 -8.44 -2.28 -23.30
CA ILE A 408 -8.53 -3.16 -22.14
C ILE A 408 -10.02 -3.39 -21.85
N TYR A 409 -10.41 -4.66 -21.82
CA TYR A 409 -11.78 -5.08 -21.58
C TYR A 409 -11.98 -5.55 -20.15
N ALA A 410 -13.15 -6.09 -19.84
CA ALA A 410 -13.47 -6.59 -18.52
C ALA A 410 -12.45 -7.63 -18.01
N MET A 411 -12.21 -7.61 -16.71
CA MET A 411 -11.34 -8.55 -16.00
C MET A 411 -11.88 -9.98 -16.12
N THR A 412 -11.00 -10.93 -16.33
CA THR A 412 -11.37 -12.36 -16.30
C THR A 412 -11.53 -12.86 -14.87
N GLN A 413 -12.25 -13.98 -14.69
CA GLN A 413 -12.34 -14.62 -13.38
C GLN A 413 -10.96 -15.00 -12.81
N GLU A 414 -10.08 -15.53 -13.66
CA GLU A 414 -8.72 -15.91 -13.25
C GLU A 414 -7.91 -14.72 -12.70
N GLN A 415 -7.99 -13.57 -13.35
CA GLN A 415 -7.33 -12.35 -12.88
C GLN A 415 -7.92 -11.85 -11.54
N ALA A 416 -9.25 -11.90 -11.42
CA ALA A 416 -9.90 -11.54 -10.15
C ALA A 416 -9.50 -12.49 -9.02
N ASP A 417 -9.49 -13.80 -9.30
CA ASP A 417 -9.09 -14.82 -8.33
C ASP A 417 -7.64 -14.65 -7.87
N GLN A 418 -6.72 -14.28 -8.76
CA GLN A 418 -5.32 -13.97 -8.41
C GLN A 418 -5.22 -12.78 -7.45
N ILE A 419 -6.01 -11.72 -7.67
CA ILE A 419 -6.03 -10.54 -6.77
C ILE A 419 -6.65 -10.92 -5.41
N LEU A 420 -7.73 -11.71 -5.41
CA LEU A 420 -8.35 -12.19 -4.18
C LEU A 420 -7.41 -13.09 -3.38
N ASP A 421 -6.68 -13.98 -4.06
CA ASP A 421 -5.70 -14.86 -3.42
C ASP A 421 -4.57 -14.05 -2.80
N LEU A 422 -4.04 -13.04 -3.52
CA LEU A 422 -3.06 -12.10 -2.98
C LEU A 422 -3.57 -11.42 -1.71
N ILE A 423 -4.79 -10.88 -1.72
CA ILE A 423 -5.39 -10.20 -0.56
C ILE A 423 -5.58 -11.19 0.60
N ASN A 424 -6.09 -12.40 0.33
CA ASN A 424 -6.37 -13.42 1.34
C ASN A 424 -5.11 -14.01 1.98
N THR A 425 -3.99 -14.01 1.27
CA THR A 425 -2.71 -14.54 1.77
C THR A 425 -1.82 -13.47 2.39
N THR A 426 -2.14 -12.18 2.21
CA THR A 426 -1.40 -11.08 2.83
C THR A 426 -1.74 -10.98 4.32
N THR A 427 -0.72 -11.04 5.16
CA THR A 427 -0.85 -10.99 6.64
C THR A 427 -0.11 -9.82 7.26
N ALA A 428 0.89 -9.27 6.58
CA ALA A 428 1.69 -8.16 7.07
C ALA A 428 1.10 -6.80 6.69
N VAL A 429 1.39 -5.79 7.49
CA VAL A 429 1.12 -4.38 7.19
C VAL A 429 2.43 -3.71 6.83
N TYR A 430 2.44 -2.96 5.72
CA TYR A 430 3.59 -2.14 5.35
C TYR A 430 3.73 -1.02 6.37
N GLY A 431 4.84 -1.01 7.05
CA GLY A 431 5.14 0.00 8.03
C GLY A 431 6.62 0.03 8.35
N TYR A 432 7.09 1.12 8.90
CA TYR A 432 8.43 1.20 9.43
C TYR A 432 8.51 2.21 10.57
N ASP A 433 9.38 1.91 11.51
CA ASP A 433 9.87 2.88 12.47
C ASP A 433 11.16 3.49 11.90
N GLU A 434 11.13 4.79 11.62
CA GLU A 434 12.25 5.48 10.99
C GLU A 434 13.53 5.39 11.84
N SER A 435 13.40 5.37 13.16
CA SER A 435 14.54 5.23 14.08
C SER A 435 15.18 3.84 13.94
N ILE A 436 14.36 2.78 13.81
CA ILE A 436 14.86 1.43 13.58
C ILE A 436 15.52 1.32 12.21
N LEU A 437 14.90 1.85 11.16
CA LEU A 437 15.49 1.83 9.82
C LEU A 437 16.81 2.61 9.75
N ASN A 438 16.91 3.75 10.44
CA ASN A 438 18.14 4.50 10.51
C ASN A 438 19.25 3.71 11.25
N ILE A 439 18.93 3.04 12.34
CA ILE A 439 19.88 2.16 13.04
C ILE A 439 20.39 1.06 12.10
N ILE A 440 19.47 0.42 11.35
CA ILE A 440 19.82 -0.65 10.41
C ILE A 440 20.69 -0.10 9.27
N SER A 441 20.30 1.01 8.69
CA SER A 441 21.03 1.64 7.57
C SER A 441 22.44 2.05 7.96
N ASP A 442 22.60 2.69 9.12
CA ASP A 442 23.90 3.13 9.64
C ASP A 442 24.88 1.96 9.82
N GLU A 443 24.41 0.86 10.43
CA GLU A 443 25.26 -0.30 10.69
C GLU A 443 25.50 -1.14 9.44
N ALA A 444 24.49 -1.30 8.58
CA ALA A 444 24.60 -2.04 7.33
C ALA A 444 25.58 -1.36 6.34
N ALA A 445 25.71 -0.02 6.37
CA ALA A 445 26.64 0.71 5.53
C ALA A 445 28.09 0.23 5.69
N ALA A 446 28.52 -0.02 6.94
CA ALA A 446 29.88 -0.53 7.22
C ALA A 446 30.08 -1.99 6.72
N TYR A 447 29.03 -2.82 6.75
CA TYR A 447 29.05 -4.15 6.18
C TYR A 447 29.13 -4.09 4.63
N PHE A 448 28.32 -3.25 4.02
CA PHE A 448 28.31 -3.06 2.56
C PHE A 448 29.63 -2.50 2.03
N ALA A 449 30.31 -1.68 2.83
CA ALA A 449 31.67 -1.19 2.53
C ALA A 449 32.76 -2.25 2.77
N GLY A 450 32.43 -3.41 3.34
CA GLY A 450 33.41 -4.44 3.70
C GLY A 450 34.27 -4.12 4.95
N GLU A 451 33.85 -3.14 5.74
CA GLU A 451 34.55 -2.69 6.93
C GLU A 451 34.19 -3.49 8.20
N LYS A 452 33.03 -4.16 8.16
CA LYS A 452 32.47 -4.93 9.27
C LYS A 452 32.03 -6.32 8.80
N SER A 453 32.13 -7.34 9.64
CA SER A 453 31.62 -8.67 9.32
C SER A 453 30.09 -8.72 9.40
N LEU A 454 29.47 -9.71 8.75
CA LEU A 454 28.02 -9.96 8.80
C LEU A 454 27.54 -10.13 10.24
N ASP A 455 28.20 -10.99 11.02
CA ASP A 455 27.84 -11.26 12.41
C ASP A 455 28.00 -10.04 13.31
N ASP A 456 29.09 -9.26 13.17
CA ASP A 456 29.28 -8.04 13.95
C ASP A 456 28.22 -6.99 13.64
N THR A 457 27.81 -6.89 12.37
CA THR A 457 26.77 -5.97 11.92
C THR A 457 25.40 -6.37 12.49
N ALA A 458 25.01 -7.63 12.32
CA ALA A 458 23.74 -8.16 12.83
C ALA A 458 23.66 -7.99 14.37
N ASN A 459 24.71 -8.35 15.11
CA ASN A 459 24.78 -8.19 16.57
C ASN A 459 24.72 -6.71 17.01
N MET A 460 25.30 -5.79 16.25
CA MET A 460 25.25 -4.36 16.57
C MET A 460 23.86 -3.80 16.35
N ILE A 461 23.23 -4.14 15.22
CA ILE A 461 21.82 -3.78 14.92
C ILE A 461 20.92 -4.31 16.04
N GLN A 462 21.04 -5.62 16.34
CA GLN A 462 20.31 -6.27 17.43
C GLN A 462 20.43 -5.50 18.74
N SER A 463 21.64 -5.15 19.13
CA SER A 463 21.89 -4.46 20.41
C SER A 463 21.29 -3.05 20.44
N ARG A 464 21.42 -2.30 19.34
CA ARG A 464 20.91 -0.93 19.25
C ARG A 464 19.38 -0.90 19.17
N VAL A 465 18.79 -1.78 18.36
CA VAL A 465 17.32 -1.86 18.22
C VAL A 465 16.69 -2.38 19.51
N ASN A 466 17.26 -3.41 20.16
CA ASN A 466 16.78 -3.87 21.45
C ASN A 466 16.75 -2.76 22.51
N LEU A 467 17.80 -1.95 22.56
CA LEU A 467 17.83 -0.81 23.50
C LEU A 467 16.72 0.19 23.17
N TYR A 468 16.57 0.54 21.90
CA TYR A 468 15.54 1.47 21.45
C TYR A 468 14.13 0.94 21.79
N VAL A 469 13.83 -0.31 21.44
CA VAL A 469 12.51 -0.93 21.69
C VAL A 469 12.23 -0.99 23.20
N ALA A 470 13.23 -1.37 24.02
CA ALA A 470 13.08 -1.43 25.47
C ALA A 470 12.87 -0.04 26.12
N GLU A 471 13.41 1.03 25.54
CA GLU A 471 13.17 2.40 26.01
C GLU A 471 11.79 2.93 25.63
N GLN A 472 11.19 2.32 24.61
CA GLN A 472 9.89 2.72 24.07
C GLN A 472 8.72 1.86 24.59
N SER A 473 8.97 0.68 25.15
CA SER A 473 7.98 -0.28 25.70
C SER A 473 7.34 0.11 27.03
#